data_8b310d786c62fd48514471ca9d14648a
#
_entry.id   8b310d786c62fd48514471ca9d14648a
#
_cell.length_a   1.000
_cell.length_b   1.000
_cell.length_c   1.000
_cell.angle_alpha   90.00
_cell.angle_beta   90.00
_cell.angle_gamma   90.00
#
_symmetry.space_group_name_H-M   'P 1'
#
loop_
_entity.id
_entity.type
_entity.pdbx_description
1 polymer ?
#
loop_
_entity_poly.entity_id
_entity_poly.type
_entity_poly.pdbx_seq_one_letter_code
_entity_poly.pdbx_strand_id
1 'polypeptide(L)'
;MDIREINIDHIAAIKKLMIDIFSKEPWNDTWTDEQLHLYVSELIENKNPLSFGLFENDHMIGMALGHVKHWYEGTEYWIDEFGILTQKQRCGIGTEFLTEIEKALIDKGIIYIALLTERTVPAYHFYKRNGFDEKEETRFFVKRVC
;
A
#
# COMPACT_ATOMS: atom_id res chain seq x y z
N MET A 1 -6.34 15.14 9.82
CA MET A 1 -6.21 13.74 9.32
C MET A 1 -5.35 12.95 10.28
N ASP A 2 -5.71 11.71 10.52
CA ASP A 2 -4.95 10.84 11.40
C ASP A 2 -4.70 9.47 10.76
N ILE A 3 -3.59 8.85 11.18
CA ILE A 3 -3.21 7.52 10.73
C ILE A 3 -3.56 6.50 11.82
N ARG A 4 -4.08 5.37 11.42
CA ARG A 4 -4.43 4.25 12.32
C ARG A 4 -4.00 2.94 11.72
N GLU A 5 -3.59 1.98 12.56
CA GLU A 5 -3.44 0.61 12.09
C GLU A 5 -4.83 0.06 11.80
N ILE A 6 -4.94 -0.66 10.69
CA ILE A 6 -6.20 -1.24 10.24
C ILE A 6 -6.08 -2.77 10.16
N ASN A 7 -7.23 -3.44 10.20
CA ASN A 7 -7.32 -4.89 10.20
C ASN A 7 -8.57 -5.35 9.47
N ILE A 8 -8.94 -6.61 9.61
CA ILE A 8 -10.08 -7.21 8.91
C ILE A 8 -11.40 -6.47 9.20
N ASP A 9 -11.55 -5.79 10.32
CA ASP A 9 -12.76 -5.04 10.65
C ASP A 9 -12.96 -3.86 9.69
N HIS A 10 -11.92 -3.45 8.98
CA HIS A 10 -11.96 -2.35 8.01
C HIS A 10 -12.14 -2.82 6.56
N ILE A 11 -12.42 -4.12 6.35
CA ILE A 11 -12.40 -4.71 5.01
C ILE A 11 -13.35 -4.02 4.03
N ALA A 12 -14.52 -3.59 4.49
CA ALA A 12 -15.49 -2.91 3.62
C ALA A 12 -14.91 -1.57 3.08
N ALA A 13 -14.29 -0.79 3.95
CA ALA A 13 -13.66 0.47 3.56
C ALA A 13 -12.46 0.25 2.63
N ILE A 14 -11.67 -0.77 2.90
CA ILE A 14 -10.51 -1.13 2.05
C ILE A 14 -10.97 -1.52 0.66
N LYS A 15 -11.96 -2.39 0.54
CA LYS A 15 -12.52 -2.82 -0.75
C LYS A 15 -13.04 -1.62 -1.55
N LYS A 16 -13.69 -0.70 -0.87
CA LYS A 16 -14.22 0.52 -1.52
C LYS A 16 -13.09 1.40 -2.06
N LEU A 17 -12.01 1.58 -1.30
CA LEU A 17 -10.84 2.31 -1.75
C LEU A 17 -10.15 1.61 -2.93
N MET A 18 -10.03 0.29 -2.88
CA MET A 18 -9.44 -0.48 -3.99
C MET A 18 -10.19 -0.20 -5.30
N ILE A 19 -11.50 -0.24 -5.27
CA ILE A 19 -12.33 0.04 -6.45
C ILE A 19 -12.13 1.49 -6.91
N ASP A 20 -12.19 2.45 -5.99
CA ASP A 20 -12.03 3.87 -6.35
C ASP A 20 -10.67 4.14 -7.00
N ILE A 21 -9.61 3.61 -6.42
CA ILE A 21 -8.24 3.93 -6.85
C ILE A 21 -7.85 3.18 -8.12
N PHE A 22 -8.12 1.87 -8.19
CA PHE A 22 -7.52 1.00 -9.19
C PHE A 22 -8.45 0.59 -10.34
N SER A 23 -9.74 0.89 -10.28
CA SER A 23 -10.63 0.62 -11.41
C SER A 23 -10.54 1.67 -12.52
N LYS A 24 -9.81 2.74 -12.29
CA LYS A 24 -9.60 3.85 -13.24
C LYS A 24 -8.21 3.76 -13.86
N GLU A 25 -7.98 4.55 -14.91
CA GLU A 25 -6.67 4.61 -15.55
C GLU A 25 -5.59 5.08 -14.55
N PRO A 26 -4.35 4.58 -14.66
CA PRO A 26 -3.85 3.68 -15.71
C PRO A 26 -4.09 2.19 -15.43
N TRP A 27 -4.62 1.84 -14.26
CA TRP A 27 -4.73 0.43 -13.86
C TRP A 27 -5.90 -0.30 -14.52
N ASN A 28 -7.07 0.33 -14.55
CA ASN A 28 -8.29 -0.22 -15.13
C ASN A 28 -8.61 -1.63 -14.63
N ASP A 29 -8.37 -1.90 -13.34
CA ASP A 29 -8.60 -3.21 -12.75
C ASP A 29 -10.10 -3.53 -12.73
N THR A 30 -10.42 -4.77 -13.07
CA THR A 30 -11.79 -5.28 -13.03
C THR A 30 -11.87 -6.40 -12.00
N TRP A 31 -12.60 -6.16 -10.93
CA TRP A 31 -12.77 -7.09 -9.82
C TRP A 31 -14.22 -7.53 -9.68
N THR A 32 -14.44 -8.84 -9.49
CA THR A 32 -15.70 -9.27 -8.89
C THR A 32 -15.61 -8.99 -7.39
N ASP A 33 -16.73 -8.80 -6.72
CA ASP A 33 -16.70 -8.58 -5.27
C ASP A 33 -16.07 -9.74 -4.52
N GLU A 34 -16.33 -10.96 -4.97
CA GLU A 34 -15.76 -12.17 -4.38
C GLU A 34 -14.23 -12.20 -4.48
N GLN A 35 -13.70 -11.92 -5.68
CA GLN A 35 -12.25 -11.88 -5.88
C GLN A 35 -11.59 -10.81 -5.04
N LEU A 36 -12.19 -9.62 -4.99
CA LEU A 36 -11.66 -8.51 -4.23
C LEU A 36 -11.67 -8.82 -2.74
N HIS A 37 -12.75 -9.43 -2.25
CA HIS A 37 -12.85 -9.83 -0.85
C HIS A 37 -11.75 -10.83 -0.47
N LEU A 38 -11.52 -11.84 -1.30
CA LEU A 38 -10.46 -12.81 -1.08
C LEU A 38 -9.08 -12.14 -1.07
N TYR A 39 -8.81 -11.33 -2.07
CA TYR A 39 -7.51 -10.64 -2.20
C TYR A 39 -7.22 -9.75 -0.98
N VAL A 40 -8.17 -8.90 -0.62
CA VAL A 40 -8.00 -7.98 0.52
C VAL A 40 -7.86 -8.77 1.82
N SER A 41 -8.67 -9.81 2.01
CA SER A 41 -8.57 -10.67 3.20
C SER A 41 -7.18 -11.28 3.34
N GLU A 42 -6.62 -11.77 2.23
CA GLU A 42 -5.28 -12.34 2.22
C GLU A 42 -4.22 -11.31 2.61
N LEU A 43 -4.33 -10.09 2.10
CA LEU A 43 -3.35 -9.04 2.38
C LEU A 43 -3.37 -8.59 3.84
N ILE A 44 -4.55 -8.42 4.43
CA ILE A 44 -4.65 -7.89 5.80
C ILE A 44 -4.58 -8.95 6.89
N GLU A 45 -4.65 -10.22 6.53
CA GLU A 45 -4.57 -11.33 7.46
C GLU A 45 -3.41 -12.29 7.16
N ASN A 46 -2.45 -11.90 6.35
CA ASN A 46 -1.28 -12.74 6.11
C ASN A 46 -0.43 -12.82 7.38
N LYS A 47 0.63 -13.61 7.32
CA LYS A 47 1.56 -13.71 8.44
C LYS A 47 2.31 -12.39 8.62
N ASN A 48 2.36 -11.87 9.85
CA ASN A 48 2.95 -10.58 10.20
C ASN A 48 2.33 -9.40 9.45
N PRO A 49 1.00 -9.27 9.42
CA PRO A 49 0.37 -8.18 8.71
C PRO A 49 0.65 -6.85 9.42
N LEU A 50 0.79 -5.80 8.64
CA LEU A 50 0.86 -4.44 9.16
C LEU A 50 0.26 -3.54 8.10
N SER A 51 -0.87 -2.94 8.41
CA SER A 51 -1.58 -2.08 7.46
C SER A 51 -2.02 -0.81 8.14
N PHE A 52 -2.01 0.28 7.38
CA PHE A 52 -2.35 1.60 7.88
C PHE A 52 -3.46 2.21 7.05
N GLY A 53 -4.37 2.89 7.72
CA GLY A 53 -5.38 3.72 7.07
C GLY A 53 -5.13 5.18 7.40
N LEU A 54 -5.40 6.04 6.45
CA LEU A 54 -5.44 7.48 6.65
C LEU A 54 -6.91 7.90 6.75
N PHE A 55 -7.26 8.59 7.83
CA PHE A 55 -8.65 8.93 8.12
C PHE A 55 -8.86 10.44 8.19
N GLU A 56 -9.97 10.88 7.63
CA GLU A 56 -10.47 12.25 7.74
C GLU A 56 -11.90 12.14 8.25
N ASN A 57 -12.17 12.70 9.45
CA ASN A 57 -13.49 12.61 10.08
C ASN A 57 -14.04 11.17 10.11
N ASP A 58 -13.19 10.22 10.51
CA ASP A 58 -13.51 8.79 10.59
C ASP A 58 -13.78 8.11 9.25
N HIS A 59 -13.58 8.81 8.13
CA HIS A 59 -13.61 8.20 6.80
C HIS A 59 -12.21 7.84 6.35
N MET A 60 -12.02 6.61 5.90
CA MET A 60 -10.74 6.16 5.35
C MET A 60 -10.55 6.75 3.96
N ILE A 61 -9.55 7.60 3.82
CA ILE A 61 -9.22 8.26 2.54
C ILE A 61 -7.90 7.78 1.95
N GLY A 62 -7.18 6.94 2.67
CA GLY A 62 -5.94 6.34 2.18
C GLY A 62 -5.68 5.02 2.86
N MET A 63 -4.88 4.19 2.21
CA MET A 63 -4.51 2.88 2.75
C MET A 63 -3.09 2.51 2.36
N ALA A 64 -2.43 1.77 3.25
CA ALA A 64 -1.20 1.06 2.97
C ALA A 64 -1.37 -0.35 3.53
N LEU A 65 -1.50 -1.33 2.66
CA LEU A 65 -1.65 -2.73 3.04
C LEU A 65 -0.30 -3.39 2.91
N GLY A 66 0.17 -4.04 3.97
CA GLY A 66 1.50 -4.60 3.93
C GLY A 66 1.77 -5.64 5.00
N HIS A 67 3.01 -6.06 5.06
CA HIS A 67 3.47 -7.07 5.99
C HIS A 67 4.94 -6.85 6.34
N VAL A 68 5.37 -7.46 7.45
CA VAL A 68 6.72 -7.28 8.00
C VAL A 68 7.55 -8.53 7.74
N LYS A 69 8.78 -8.33 7.28
CA LYS A 69 9.78 -9.41 7.13
C LYS A 69 11.01 -9.10 7.98
N HIS A 70 11.46 -10.09 8.69
CA HIS A 70 12.67 -9.99 9.51
C HIS A 70 13.89 -10.40 8.69
N TRP A 71 14.30 -9.54 7.77
CA TRP A 71 15.43 -9.78 6.87
C TRP A 71 16.75 -9.63 7.65
N TYR A 72 17.78 -10.38 7.29
CA TYR A 72 19.02 -10.42 8.06
C TYR A 72 19.74 -9.06 8.15
N GLU A 73 19.56 -8.20 7.17
CA GLU A 73 20.16 -6.85 7.17
C GLU A 73 19.30 -5.81 7.90
N GLY A 74 18.09 -6.17 8.28
CA GLY A 74 17.16 -5.29 8.98
C GLY A 74 15.73 -5.64 8.68
N THR A 75 14.85 -5.30 9.61
CA THR A 75 13.43 -5.56 9.46
C THR A 75 12.84 -4.65 8.38
N GLU A 76 12.05 -5.25 7.50
CA GLU A 76 11.47 -4.58 6.34
C GLU A 76 9.94 -4.52 6.45
N TYR A 77 9.37 -3.41 6.03
CA TYR A 77 7.94 -3.29 5.77
C TYR A 77 7.71 -3.39 4.27
N TRP A 78 6.97 -4.40 3.84
CA TRP A 78 6.61 -4.58 2.44
C TRP A 78 5.21 -4.05 2.19
N ILE A 79 5.09 -3.05 1.33
CA ILE A 79 3.81 -2.51 0.91
C ILE A 79 3.29 -3.32 -0.27
N ASP A 80 2.14 -3.95 -0.08
CA ASP A 80 1.45 -4.70 -1.14
C ASP A 80 0.53 -3.80 -1.95
N GLU A 81 -0.19 -2.89 -1.26
CA GLU A 81 -1.06 -1.90 -1.89
C GLU A 81 -0.92 -0.57 -1.16
N PHE A 82 -0.87 0.52 -1.92
CA PHE A 82 -0.81 1.87 -1.39
C PHE A 82 -1.63 2.79 -2.27
N GLY A 83 -2.49 3.60 -1.67
CA GLY A 83 -3.25 4.55 -2.45
C GLY A 83 -4.04 5.55 -1.61
N ILE A 84 -4.39 6.63 -2.27
CA ILE A 84 -5.20 7.73 -1.74
C ILE A 84 -6.46 7.84 -2.59
N LEU A 85 -7.60 8.07 -1.93
CA LEU A 85 -8.87 8.32 -2.60
C LEU A 85 -8.67 9.30 -3.75
N THR A 86 -9.21 9.00 -4.94
CA THR A 86 -8.94 9.78 -6.16
C THR A 86 -9.21 11.27 -5.98
N GLN A 87 -10.29 11.62 -5.29
CA GLN A 87 -10.65 13.02 -5.04
C GLN A 87 -9.63 13.76 -4.16
N LYS A 88 -8.80 13.04 -3.44
CA LYS A 88 -7.80 13.59 -2.52
C LYS A 88 -6.38 13.53 -3.06
N GLN A 89 -6.20 13.01 -4.27
CA GLN A 89 -4.86 12.92 -4.88
C GLN A 89 -4.35 14.29 -5.32
N ARG A 90 -3.01 14.39 -5.50
CA ARG A 90 -2.31 15.58 -5.99
C ARG A 90 -2.38 16.79 -5.04
N CYS A 91 -2.65 16.56 -3.76
CA CYS A 91 -2.68 17.59 -2.74
C CYS A 91 -1.56 17.41 -1.68
N GLY A 92 -0.57 16.56 -1.96
CA GLY A 92 0.51 16.26 -1.00
C GLY A 92 0.10 15.28 0.08
N ILE A 93 -1.11 14.76 0.05
CA ILE A 93 -1.64 13.85 1.07
C ILE A 93 -0.89 12.51 1.10
N GLY A 94 -0.52 12.00 -0.07
CA GLY A 94 0.25 10.76 -0.16
C GLY A 94 1.60 10.86 0.54
N THR A 95 2.28 12.00 0.38
CA THR A 95 3.56 12.28 1.03
C THR A 95 3.39 12.41 2.54
N GLU A 96 2.36 13.10 3.00
CA GLU A 96 2.05 13.21 4.43
C GLU A 96 1.76 11.84 5.04
N PHE A 97 0.96 11.03 4.35
CA PHE A 97 0.61 9.69 4.79
C PHE A 97 1.87 8.82 4.93
N LEU A 98 2.72 8.84 3.91
CA LEU A 98 3.97 8.07 3.92
C LEU A 98 4.87 8.53 5.07
N THR A 99 4.98 9.82 5.31
CA THR A 99 5.77 10.37 6.42
C THR A 99 5.27 9.87 7.78
N GLU A 100 3.96 9.83 7.97
CA GLU A 100 3.38 9.32 9.22
C GLU A 100 3.59 7.80 9.36
N ILE A 101 3.53 7.06 8.26
CA ILE A 101 3.86 5.63 8.26
C ILE A 101 5.32 5.46 8.68
N GLU A 102 6.24 6.21 8.10
CA GLU A 102 7.66 6.13 8.44
C GLU A 102 7.91 6.33 9.94
N LYS A 103 7.24 7.30 10.55
CA LYS A 103 7.34 7.52 11.99
C LYS A 103 6.89 6.29 12.79
N ALA A 104 5.76 5.71 12.40
CA ALA A 104 5.23 4.51 13.06
C ALA A 104 6.18 3.32 12.91
N LEU A 105 6.80 3.17 11.74
CA LEU A 105 7.77 2.10 11.48
C LEU A 105 9.04 2.27 12.31
N ILE A 106 9.53 3.49 12.43
CA ILE A 106 10.72 3.78 13.27
C ILE A 106 10.46 3.36 14.71
N ASP A 107 9.28 3.68 15.24
CA ASP A 107 8.90 3.30 16.60
C ASP A 107 8.85 1.78 16.81
N LYS A 108 8.63 1.04 15.73
CA LYS A 108 8.59 -0.43 15.74
C LYS A 108 9.95 -1.08 15.46
N GLY A 109 10.99 -0.28 15.22
CA GLY A 109 12.32 -0.78 14.86
C GLY A 109 12.44 -1.30 13.44
N ILE A 110 11.51 -0.92 12.57
CA ILE A 110 11.53 -1.28 11.16
C ILE A 110 12.36 -0.25 10.42
N ILE A 111 13.32 -0.69 9.61
CA ILE A 111 14.30 0.21 9.02
C ILE A 111 14.22 0.36 7.50
N TYR A 112 13.47 -0.52 6.82
CA TYR A 112 13.29 -0.43 5.38
C TYR A 112 11.82 -0.51 5.01
N ILE A 113 11.46 0.21 3.94
CA ILE A 113 10.19 0.03 3.25
C ILE A 113 10.51 -0.48 1.86
N ALA A 114 9.89 -1.58 1.46
CA ALA A 114 10.07 -2.17 0.14
C ALA A 114 8.74 -2.31 -0.56
N LEU A 115 8.75 -2.20 -1.88
CA LEU A 115 7.55 -2.38 -2.69
C LEU A 115 7.93 -2.67 -4.14
N LEU A 116 6.96 -3.14 -4.91
CA LEU A 116 7.08 -3.31 -6.34
C LEU A 116 6.13 -2.34 -7.02
N THR A 117 6.61 -1.67 -8.06
CA THR A 117 5.78 -0.81 -8.90
C THR A 117 6.30 -0.87 -10.34
N GLU A 118 5.50 -0.43 -11.28
CA GLU A 118 5.90 -0.38 -12.69
C GLU A 118 6.40 1.02 -13.03
N ARG A 119 7.41 1.10 -13.91
CA ARG A 119 7.96 2.39 -14.36
C ARG A 119 6.94 3.22 -15.13
N THR A 120 5.93 2.59 -15.69
CA THR A 120 4.95 3.24 -16.58
C THR A 120 3.78 3.90 -15.88
N VAL A 121 3.67 3.76 -14.54
CA VAL A 121 2.56 4.33 -13.78
C VAL A 121 3.01 5.56 -12.98
N PRO A 122 2.09 6.49 -12.67
CA PRO A 122 2.45 7.71 -11.91
C PRO A 122 3.06 7.44 -10.54
N ALA A 123 2.68 6.33 -9.90
CA ALA A 123 3.21 5.94 -8.60
C ALA A 123 4.73 5.80 -8.61
N TYR A 124 5.32 5.37 -9.73
CA TYR A 124 6.77 5.29 -9.88
C TYR A 124 7.46 6.60 -9.51
N HIS A 125 6.98 7.70 -10.06
CA HIS A 125 7.55 9.03 -9.78
C HIS A 125 7.29 9.47 -8.35
N PHE A 126 6.13 9.12 -7.80
CA PHE A 126 5.81 9.40 -6.41
C PHE A 126 6.84 8.77 -5.47
N TYR A 127 7.16 7.50 -5.66
CA TYR A 127 8.14 6.82 -4.81
C TYR A 127 9.55 7.40 -4.99
N LYS A 128 9.94 7.72 -6.21
CA LYS A 128 11.25 8.36 -6.47
C LYS A 128 11.35 9.71 -5.73
N ARG A 129 10.30 10.53 -5.79
CA ARG A 129 10.29 11.82 -5.09
C ARG A 129 10.30 11.68 -3.57
N ASN A 130 9.81 10.58 -3.05
CA ASN A 130 9.73 10.34 -1.61
C ASN A 130 10.90 9.53 -1.08
N GLY A 131 12.01 9.49 -1.79
CA GLY A 131 13.27 8.96 -1.28
C GLY A 131 13.48 7.46 -1.47
N PHE A 132 12.64 6.80 -2.25
CA PHE A 132 12.85 5.38 -2.56
C PHE A 132 13.91 5.21 -3.63
N ASP A 133 14.83 4.29 -3.40
CA ASP A 133 15.85 3.91 -4.36
C ASP A 133 15.36 2.76 -5.21
N GLU A 134 15.41 2.94 -6.52
CA GLU A 134 15.07 1.87 -7.45
C GLU A 134 16.23 0.87 -7.53
N LYS A 135 15.94 -0.41 -7.24
CA LYS A 135 16.94 -1.48 -7.34
C LYS A 135 16.91 -2.06 -8.76
N GLU A 136 17.66 -1.44 -9.66
CA GLU A 136 17.61 -1.75 -11.10
C GLU A 136 18.08 -3.17 -11.44
N GLU A 137 18.94 -3.75 -10.61
CA GLU A 137 19.44 -5.11 -10.83
C GLU A 137 18.46 -6.19 -10.40
N THR A 138 17.49 -5.84 -9.56
CA THR A 138 16.42 -6.73 -9.15
C THR A 138 15.38 -6.79 -10.26
N ARG A 139 14.93 -8.00 -10.60
CA ARG A 139 13.93 -8.18 -11.65
C ARG A 139 12.78 -9.05 -11.15
N PHE A 140 11.58 -8.65 -11.51
CA PHE A 140 10.37 -9.41 -11.22
C PHE A 140 10.16 -10.44 -12.32
N PHE A 141 10.07 -11.72 -11.94
CA PHE A 141 9.90 -12.84 -12.88
C PHE A 141 8.53 -13.46 -12.68
N VAL A 142 7.80 -13.67 -13.75
CA VAL A 142 6.49 -14.32 -13.75
C VAL A 142 6.45 -15.41 -14.80
N LYS A 143 5.86 -16.56 -14.46
CA LYS A 143 5.60 -17.63 -15.40
C LYS A 143 4.16 -18.08 -15.25
N ARG A 144 3.43 -18.04 -16.34
CA ARG A 144 2.09 -18.63 -16.37
C ARG A 144 2.23 -20.16 -16.39
N VAL A 145 1.49 -20.85 -15.54
CA VAL A 145 1.65 -22.31 -15.39
C VAL A 145 0.51 -23.11 -16.02
N CYS A 146 -0.52 -22.46 -16.51
CA CYS A 146 -1.60 -23.15 -17.24
C CYS A 146 -2.30 -22.23 -18.23
#